data_aad8bdb25577d2a68ca4c42a8b999223
#
_entry.id   aad8bdb25577d2a68ca4c42a8b999223
#
_cell.length_a   1.000
_cell.length_b   1.000
_cell.length_c   1.000
_cell.angle_alpha   90.00
_cell.angle_beta   90.00
_cell.angle_gamma   90.00
#
_symmetry.space_group_name_H-M   'P 1'
#
loop_
_entity.id
_entity.type
_entity.pdbx_description
1 polymer ?
#
loop_
_entity_poly.entity_id
_entity_poly.type
_entity_poly.pdbx_seq_one_letter_code
_entity_poly.pdbx_strand_id
1 'polypeptide(L)'
;MCNVYVALDPETSCRSDFRGAVSDHPFEEIGISNIASLKQTIARTSKGIRRDTNAYCFLNLQLAGTCRIHQRDRNAITMPGEFTIVDSSEPFLLDYTSDAWEQYAFKIPKHMFDAHIGSEFVARTVSDRTPVGRVVVDFLKSVAGHPEDFRESAIEMTKTIIDLVGLSLRTSTPERDDGRRRTFRTPLRQSVLRYVELNFADPEIAPARVAAHFGVSTRYLHKLLEEHGETFGQIILAKRLERCACELRKGTCLTVSEAAFRCGFNDMSYFSRAFRRHFGVSPRDYRREEQQR
;
A
#
# COMPACT_ATOMS: atom_id res chain seq x y z
N MET A 1 15.66 -8.32 -1.94
CA MET A 1 15.05 -6.98 -1.81
C MET A 1 15.21 -6.36 -0.41
N CYS A 2 15.15 -7.12 0.67
CA CYS A 2 15.18 -6.55 2.04
C CYS A 2 16.48 -5.87 2.49
N ASN A 3 17.60 -6.02 1.79
CA ASN A 3 18.87 -5.39 2.20
C ASN A 3 19.12 -4.01 1.58
N VAL A 4 18.37 -3.64 0.55
CA VAL A 4 18.50 -2.36 -0.18
C VAL A 4 17.51 -1.33 0.34
N TYR A 5 16.32 -1.78 0.73
CA TYR A 5 15.22 -0.97 1.23
C TYR A 5 14.95 -1.24 2.71
N VAL A 6 13.99 -0.51 3.24
CA VAL A 6 13.37 -0.78 4.55
C VAL A 6 12.47 -2.04 4.47
N ALA A 7 12.03 -2.56 5.62
CA ALA A 7 11.11 -3.70 5.66
C ALA A 7 9.76 -3.34 5.01
N LEU A 8 9.50 -3.88 3.84
CA LEU A 8 8.28 -3.69 3.05
C LEU A 8 7.54 -5.01 2.90
N ASP A 9 6.21 -4.96 2.85
CA ASP A 9 5.33 -6.10 2.66
C ASP A 9 4.73 -6.03 1.24
N PRO A 10 5.35 -6.70 0.23
CA PRO A 10 4.82 -6.74 -1.14
C PRO A 10 3.70 -7.76 -1.26
N GLU A 11 2.62 -7.40 -1.93
CA GLU A 11 1.51 -8.28 -2.29
C GLU A 11 1.30 -8.28 -3.81
N THR A 12 1.23 -9.46 -4.40
CA THR A 12 0.94 -9.63 -5.84
C THR A 12 -0.18 -10.64 -6.04
N SER A 13 -0.99 -10.44 -7.08
CA SER A 13 -2.03 -11.37 -7.50
C SER A 13 -1.49 -12.60 -8.25
N CYS A 14 -0.31 -12.49 -8.88
CA CYS A 14 0.33 -13.56 -9.65
C CYS A 14 1.66 -13.96 -9.01
N ARG A 15 1.64 -14.96 -8.10
CA ARG A 15 2.87 -15.42 -7.43
C ARG A 15 3.74 -16.32 -8.31
N SER A 16 3.15 -17.09 -9.21
CA SER A 16 3.87 -18.08 -10.06
C SER A 16 4.75 -17.42 -11.13
N ASP A 17 4.35 -16.27 -11.66
CA ASP A 17 5.03 -15.59 -12.77
C ASP A 17 5.59 -14.22 -12.39
N PHE A 18 5.69 -13.93 -11.08
CA PHE A 18 6.19 -12.66 -10.61
C PHE A 18 7.66 -12.48 -10.95
N ARG A 19 7.97 -11.39 -11.66
CA ARG A 19 9.32 -10.99 -12.02
C ARG A 19 9.58 -9.57 -11.57
N GLY A 20 10.78 -9.32 -11.07
CA GLY A 20 11.24 -8.00 -10.72
C GLY A 20 12.77 -7.95 -10.72
N ALA A 21 13.30 -6.80 -11.07
CA ALA A 21 14.73 -6.50 -11.05
C ALA A 21 14.97 -5.24 -10.22
N VAL A 22 16.05 -5.23 -9.47
CA VAL A 22 16.54 -4.05 -8.73
C VAL A 22 18.02 -3.95 -8.99
N SER A 23 18.46 -2.82 -9.53
CA SER A 23 19.87 -2.42 -9.60
C SER A 23 20.08 -1.31 -8.59
N ASP A 24 20.99 -1.46 -7.65
CA ASP A 24 21.23 -0.52 -6.56
C ASP A 24 22.65 0.03 -6.64
N HIS A 25 22.77 1.35 -6.60
CA HIS A 25 24.02 2.07 -6.67
C HIS A 25 24.15 2.96 -5.44
N PRO A 26 25.07 2.64 -4.51
CA PRO A 26 25.42 3.55 -3.42
C PRO A 26 25.95 4.87 -4.00
N PHE A 27 25.44 5.98 -3.52
CA PHE A 27 25.77 7.31 -4.00
C PHE A 27 25.97 8.23 -2.79
N GLU A 28 27.16 8.16 -2.19
CA GLU A 28 27.49 8.83 -0.92
C GLU A 28 26.47 8.50 0.18
N GLU A 29 25.83 9.52 0.77
CA GLU A 29 24.83 9.35 1.83
C GLU A 29 23.46 8.89 1.31
N ILE A 30 23.21 8.99 0.00
CA ILE A 30 21.98 8.52 -0.62
C ILE A 30 22.19 7.22 -1.39
N GLY A 31 21.12 6.48 -1.65
CA GLY A 31 21.13 5.34 -2.57
C GLY A 31 20.31 5.66 -3.81
N ILE A 32 20.76 5.23 -4.97
CA ILE A 32 20.02 5.33 -6.22
C ILE A 32 19.74 3.93 -6.73
N SER A 33 18.48 3.59 -6.95
CA SER A 33 18.11 2.26 -7.45
C SER A 33 17.25 2.39 -8.70
N ASN A 34 17.48 1.52 -9.68
CA ASN A 34 16.53 1.27 -10.75
C ASN A 34 15.71 0.03 -10.40
N ILE A 35 14.39 0.13 -10.47
CA ILE A 35 13.46 -0.94 -10.11
C ILE A 35 12.49 -1.14 -11.26
N ALA A 36 12.46 -2.36 -11.78
CA ALA A 36 11.46 -2.80 -12.74
C ALA A 36 10.70 -4.01 -12.19
N SER A 37 9.39 -4.04 -12.30
CA SER A 37 8.59 -5.14 -11.77
C SER A 37 7.21 -5.21 -12.42
N LEU A 38 6.49 -6.28 -12.09
CA LEU A 38 5.10 -6.47 -12.46
C LEU A 38 4.17 -5.85 -11.43
N LYS A 39 2.88 -5.77 -11.80
CA LYS A 39 1.79 -5.26 -10.97
C LYS A 39 1.82 -5.83 -9.55
N GLN A 40 1.86 -4.96 -8.56
CA GLN A 40 1.90 -5.31 -7.14
C GLN A 40 1.47 -4.15 -6.27
N THR A 41 1.16 -4.46 -5.02
CA THR A 41 0.96 -3.48 -3.97
C THR A 41 2.07 -3.65 -2.94
N ILE A 42 2.67 -2.56 -2.49
CA ILE A 42 3.74 -2.56 -1.50
C ILE A 42 3.28 -1.74 -0.29
N ALA A 43 3.20 -2.39 0.87
CA ALA A 43 2.84 -1.72 2.11
C ALA A 43 4.06 -1.53 3.01
N ARG A 44 4.22 -0.33 3.56
CA ARG A 44 5.05 -0.03 4.71
C ARG A 44 4.17 -0.08 5.95
N THR A 45 4.32 -1.12 6.74
CA THR A 45 3.46 -1.36 7.90
C THR A 45 4.12 -0.91 9.21
N SER A 46 3.33 -0.65 10.25
CA SER A 46 3.85 -0.34 11.59
C SER A 46 4.74 -1.46 12.15
N LYS A 47 4.51 -2.72 11.72
CA LYS A 47 5.37 -3.85 12.07
C LYS A 47 6.75 -3.74 11.41
N GLY A 48 6.78 -3.40 10.12
CA GLY A 48 8.02 -3.18 9.38
C GLY A 48 8.82 -2.01 9.96
N ILE A 49 8.13 -0.90 10.29
CA ILE A 49 8.77 0.29 10.88
C ILE A 49 9.52 -0.06 12.19
N ARG A 50 8.90 -0.87 13.07
CA ARG A 50 9.55 -1.27 14.34
C ARG A 50 10.76 -2.19 14.19
N ARG A 51 10.98 -2.77 13.01
CA ARG A 51 12.13 -3.64 12.72
C ARG A 51 13.35 -2.88 12.22
N ASP A 52 13.12 -1.67 11.68
CA ASP A 52 14.20 -0.87 11.10
C ASP A 52 14.72 0.13 12.13
N THR A 53 16.02 0.34 12.11
CA THR A 53 16.73 1.29 12.99
C THR A 53 16.85 2.68 12.37
N ASN A 54 16.79 2.76 11.04
CA ASN A 54 16.98 3.98 10.28
C ASN A 54 15.71 4.37 9.51
N ALA A 55 15.48 5.66 9.39
CA ALA A 55 14.39 6.22 8.61
C ALA A 55 14.91 6.93 7.35
N TYR A 56 14.20 6.74 6.25
CA TYR A 56 14.54 7.31 4.95
C TYR A 56 13.30 7.95 4.30
N CYS A 57 13.53 8.95 3.46
CA CYS A 57 12.55 9.39 2.48
C CYS A 57 12.93 8.79 1.12
N PHE A 58 11.96 8.15 0.45
CA PHE A 58 12.14 7.60 -0.89
C PHE A 58 11.50 8.53 -1.91
N LEU A 59 12.31 9.14 -2.76
CA LEU A 59 11.84 9.83 -3.95
C LEU A 59 11.71 8.79 -5.06
N ASN A 60 10.49 8.56 -5.52
CA ASN A 60 10.17 7.59 -6.57
C ASN A 60 9.82 8.33 -7.86
N LEU A 61 10.74 8.30 -8.82
CA LEU A 61 10.57 8.89 -10.16
C LEU A 61 10.09 7.80 -11.12
N GLN A 62 8.86 7.91 -11.59
CA GLN A 62 8.25 6.92 -12.48
C GLN A 62 8.80 7.06 -13.90
N LEU A 63 9.27 5.95 -14.48
CA LEU A 63 9.75 5.84 -15.86
C LEU A 63 8.70 5.18 -16.76
N ALA A 64 8.06 4.12 -16.26
CA ALA A 64 6.99 3.41 -16.96
C ALA A 64 5.91 2.95 -15.98
N GLY A 65 4.67 2.84 -16.44
CA GLY A 65 3.53 2.45 -15.63
C GLY A 65 3.04 3.56 -14.69
N THR A 66 2.13 3.21 -13.79
CA THR A 66 1.48 4.16 -12.87
C THR A 66 1.53 3.62 -11.45
N CYS A 67 1.94 4.45 -10.50
CA CYS A 67 1.89 4.17 -9.07
C CYS A 67 0.87 5.08 -8.39
N ARG A 68 0.00 4.49 -7.57
CA ARG A 68 -0.86 5.23 -6.65
C ARG A 68 -0.26 5.14 -5.26
N ILE A 69 -0.13 6.29 -4.63
CA ILE A 69 0.54 6.44 -3.34
C ILE A 69 -0.47 6.92 -2.32
N HIS A 70 -0.49 6.25 -1.16
CA HIS A 70 -1.19 6.75 0.01
C HIS A 70 -0.23 6.85 1.18
N GLN A 71 -0.12 8.03 1.77
CA GLN A 71 0.57 8.25 3.03
C GLN A 71 -0.07 9.39 3.81
N ARG A 72 -0.25 9.22 5.12
CA ARG A 72 -1.06 10.10 5.97
C ARG A 72 -2.49 10.19 5.40
N ASP A 73 -3.09 11.36 5.37
CA ASP A 73 -4.40 11.59 4.74
C ASP A 73 -4.27 12.08 3.28
N ARG A 74 -3.13 11.78 2.62
CA ARG A 74 -2.83 12.21 1.26
C ARG A 74 -2.80 11.05 0.30
N ASN A 75 -3.34 11.33 -0.88
CA ASN A 75 -3.31 10.42 -2.02
C ASN A 75 -2.61 11.14 -3.18
N ALA A 76 -1.69 10.45 -3.82
CA ALA A 76 -1.00 10.91 -5.01
C ALA A 76 -1.03 9.85 -6.10
N ILE A 77 -0.94 10.26 -7.34
CA ILE A 77 -0.71 9.39 -8.49
C ILE A 77 0.55 9.87 -9.16
N THR A 78 1.45 8.93 -9.47
CA THR A 78 2.69 9.20 -10.17
C THR A 78 2.67 8.46 -11.50
N MET A 79 2.79 9.20 -12.59
CA MET A 79 2.86 8.72 -13.97
C MET A 79 4.29 8.89 -14.50
N PRO A 80 4.64 8.30 -15.68
CA PRO A 80 5.94 8.52 -16.30
C PRO A 80 6.26 10.02 -16.45
N GLY A 81 7.48 10.42 -16.02
CA GLY A 81 7.90 11.81 -15.95
C GLY A 81 7.46 12.57 -14.68
N GLU A 82 6.91 11.85 -13.72
CA GLU A 82 6.52 12.42 -12.43
C GLU A 82 7.25 11.71 -11.29
N PHE A 83 7.47 12.42 -10.17
CA PHE A 83 7.98 11.81 -8.96
C PHE A 83 7.13 12.16 -7.73
N THR A 84 7.22 11.30 -6.73
CA THR A 84 6.59 11.47 -5.43
C THR A 84 7.55 11.01 -4.34
N ILE A 85 7.41 11.57 -3.14
CA ILE A 85 8.22 11.22 -1.99
C ILE A 85 7.36 10.52 -0.94
N VAL A 86 7.88 9.43 -0.36
CA VAL A 86 7.28 8.75 0.79
C VAL A 86 8.27 8.68 1.95
N ASP A 87 7.78 8.80 3.17
CA ASP A 87 8.55 8.74 4.42
C ASP A 87 8.45 7.36 5.06
N SER A 88 9.57 6.64 5.19
CA SER A 88 9.60 5.29 5.74
C SER A 88 9.40 5.22 7.26
N SER A 89 9.42 6.34 7.96
CA SER A 89 9.14 6.39 9.40
C SER A 89 7.65 6.30 9.72
N GLU A 90 6.79 6.38 8.70
CA GLU A 90 5.34 6.29 8.81
C GLU A 90 4.79 5.25 7.83
N PRO A 91 3.62 4.66 8.10
CA PRO A 91 2.98 3.74 7.17
C PRO A 91 2.66 4.40 5.83
N PHE A 92 2.83 3.64 4.74
CA PHE A 92 2.41 4.04 3.39
C PHE A 92 1.99 2.84 2.55
N LEU A 93 1.26 3.12 1.49
CA LEU A 93 0.88 2.15 0.47
C LEU A 93 1.29 2.67 -0.91
N LEU A 94 1.99 1.81 -1.67
CA LEU A 94 2.28 1.99 -3.08
C LEU A 94 1.51 0.93 -3.86
N ASP A 95 0.62 1.36 -4.75
CA ASP A 95 -0.20 0.47 -5.59
C ASP A 95 0.20 0.67 -7.06
N TYR A 96 1.00 -0.25 -7.59
CA TYR A 96 1.42 -0.27 -8.98
C TYR A 96 0.34 -0.95 -9.81
N THR A 97 -0.40 -0.17 -10.59
CA THR A 97 -1.62 -0.61 -11.28
C THR A 97 -1.39 -1.13 -12.68
N SER A 98 -0.25 -0.81 -13.29
CA SER A 98 0.15 -1.28 -14.61
C SER A 98 0.73 -2.69 -14.56
N ASP A 99 0.53 -3.48 -15.61
CA ASP A 99 1.03 -4.87 -15.69
C ASP A 99 2.55 -4.94 -15.55
N ALA A 100 3.27 -3.94 -16.07
CA ALA A 100 4.69 -3.72 -15.81
C ALA A 100 4.93 -2.25 -15.49
N TRP A 101 5.95 -1.99 -14.66
CA TRP A 101 6.34 -0.65 -14.27
C TRP A 101 7.84 -0.57 -14.04
N GLU A 102 8.36 0.65 -14.15
CA GLU A 102 9.77 0.96 -13.91
C GLU A 102 9.89 2.32 -13.24
N GLN A 103 10.84 2.45 -12.29
CA GLN A 103 11.12 3.70 -11.61
C GLN A 103 12.58 3.79 -11.16
N TYR A 104 13.06 5.02 -11.04
CA TYR A 104 14.22 5.31 -10.20
C TYR A 104 13.76 5.64 -8.78
N ALA A 105 14.45 5.09 -7.79
CA ALA A 105 14.20 5.39 -6.39
C ALA A 105 15.47 5.97 -5.76
N PHE A 106 15.35 7.18 -5.20
CA PHE A 106 16.41 7.82 -4.44
C PHE A 106 16.12 7.64 -2.95
N LYS A 107 16.97 6.90 -2.26
CA LYS A 107 16.89 6.65 -0.83
C LYS A 107 17.66 7.73 -0.09
N ILE A 108 16.96 8.67 0.50
CA ILE A 108 17.51 9.86 1.18
C ILE A 108 17.37 9.67 2.69
N PRO A 109 18.44 9.77 3.50
CA PRO A 109 18.32 9.77 4.95
C PRO A 109 17.32 10.80 5.44
N LYS A 110 16.40 10.40 6.33
CA LYS A 110 15.30 11.27 6.77
C LYS A 110 15.80 12.59 7.38
N HIS A 111 16.88 12.56 8.15
CA HIS A 111 17.44 13.77 8.76
C HIS A 111 17.89 14.82 7.72
N MET A 112 18.44 14.36 6.56
CA MET A 112 18.81 15.26 5.49
C MET A 112 17.56 15.84 4.80
N PHE A 113 16.56 14.99 4.58
CA PHE A 113 15.30 15.43 3.97
C PHE A 113 14.58 16.46 4.84
N ASP A 114 14.44 16.21 6.14
CA ASP A 114 13.75 17.10 7.06
C ASP A 114 14.49 18.44 7.23
N ALA A 115 15.83 18.44 7.19
CA ALA A 115 16.63 19.65 7.32
C ALA A 115 16.52 20.61 6.11
N HIS A 116 16.27 20.08 4.90
CA HIS A 116 16.34 20.88 3.67
C HIS A 116 14.99 21.05 2.96
N ILE A 117 14.07 20.08 3.12
CA ILE A 117 12.82 20.04 2.36
C ILE A 117 11.61 20.18 3.28
N GLY A 118 11.49 19.32 4.29
CA GLY A 118 10.36 19.29 5.22
C GLY A 118 9.35 18.19 4.94
N SER A 119 8.80 17.63 6.02
CA SER A 119 7.88 16.48 5.96
C SER A 119 6.49 16.81 5.39
N GLU A 120 6.14 18.07 5.22
CA GLU A 120 4.88 18.52 4.61
C GLU A 120 4.78 18.20 3.12
N PHE A 121 5.90 17.88 2.46
CA PHE A 121 5.94 17.56 1.03
C PHE A 121 5.77 16.08 0.71
N VAL A 122 5.63 15.23 1.71
CA VAL A 122 5.38 13.81 1.54
C VAL A 122 4.02 13.57 0.85
N ALA A 123 3.98 12.57 -0.05
CA ALA A 123 2.83 12.21 -0.87
C ALA A 123 2.30 13.40 -1.72
N ARG A 124 3.21 14.18 -2.30
CA ARG A 124 2.91 15.18 -3.33
C ARG A 124 3.62 14.82 -4.61
N THR A 125 2.91 14.96 -5.74
CA THR A 125 3.45 14.68 -7.07
C THR A 125 4.06 15.95 -7.65
N VAL A 126 5.27 15.82 -8.19
CA VAL A 126 5.91 16.82 -9.06
C VAL A 126 5.94 16.27 -10.47
N SER A 127 5.51 17.08 -11.46
CA SER A 127 5.39 16.67 -12.85
C SER A 127 6.39 17.43 -13.73
N ASP A 128 6.94 16.75 -14.74
CA ASP A 128 7.76 17.32 -15.82
C ASP A 128 6.99 18.31 -16.72
N ARG A 129 5.67 18.41 -16.54
CA ARG A 129 4.83 19.38 -17.25
C ARG A 129 4.99 20.81 -16.75
N THR A 130 5.52 20.98 -15.53
CA THR A 130 5.85 22.31 -15.01
C THR A 130 7.29 22.69 -15.41
N PRO A 131 7.61 23.99 -15.62
CA PRO A 131 8.97 24.39 -16.02
C PRO A 131 10.07 23.91 -15.06
N VAL A 132 9.88 24.10 -13.75
CA VAL A 132 10.83 23.67 -12.73
C VAL A 132 10.85 22.14 -12.62
N GLY A 133 9.68 21.50 -12.62
CA GLY A 133 9.57 20.05 -12.54
C GLY A 133 10.28 19.34 -13.70
N ARG A 134 10.19 19.87 -14.92
CA ARG A 134 10.91 19.33 -16.09
C ARG A 134 12.42 19.31 -15.88
N VAL A 135 12.99 20.46 -15.47
CA VAL A 135 14.42 20.55 -15.21
C VAL A 135 14.86 19.53 -14.15
N VAL A 136 14.09 19.41 -13.07
CA VAL A 136 14.42 18.50 -11.98
C VAL A 136 14.27 17.03 -12.40
N VAL A 137 13.20 16.69 -13.10
CA VAL A 137 12.98 15.32 -13.60
C VAL A 137 14.07 14.90 -14.58
N ASP A 138 14.44 15.76 -15.52
CA ASP A 138 15.50 15.47 -16.49
C ASP A 138 16.87 15.33 -15.80
N PHE A 139 17.16 16.19 -14.81
CA PHE A 139 18.35 16.09 -13.99
C PHE A 139 18.39 14.76 -13.20
N LEU A 140 17.31 14.40 -12.52
CA LEU A 140 17.22 13.13 -11.78
C LEU A 140 17.38 11.92 -12.68
N LYS A 141 16.78 11.93 -13.88
CA LYS A 141 16.96 10.87 -14.89
C LYS A 141 18.41 10.74 -15.34
N SER A 142 19.08 11.88 -15.60
CA SER A 142 20.47 11.90 -16.01
C SER A 142 21.39 11.29 -14.95
N VAL A 143 21.23 11.70 -13.69
CA VAL A 143 22.06 11.18 -12.59
C VAL A 143 21.76 9.70 -12.32
N ALA A 144 20.49 9.29 -12.29
CA ALA A 144 20.11 7.91 -11.99
C ALA A 144 20.39 6.95 -13.15
N GLY A 145 20.44 7.44 -14.39
CA GLY A 145 20.79 6.63 -15.56
C GLY A 145 22.28 6.30 -15.64
N HIS A 146 23.14 7.15 -15.09
CA HIS A 146 24.60 7.03 -15.15
C HIS A 146 25.26 7.40 -13.83
N PRO A 147 24.94 6.74 -12.70
CA PRO A 147 25.41 7.16 -11.38
C PRO A 147 26.94 7.06 -11.24
N GLU A 148 27.57 6.17 -11.98
CA GLU A 148 29.03 5.99 -12.01
C GLU A 148 29.78 7.22 -12.56
N ASP A 149 29.19 7.97 -13.49
CA ASP A 149 29.80 9.16 -14.10
C ASP A 149 29.94 10.31 -13.09
N PHE A 150 29.16 10.28 -12.01
CA PHE A 150 29.14 11.32 -10.97
C PHE A 150 29.84 10.90 -9.68
N ARG A 151 30.56 9.79 -9.66
CA ARG A 151 31.18 9.26 -8.44
C ARG A 151 32.15 10.24 -7.76
N GLU A 152 32.95 10.97 -8.52
CA GLU A 152 33.91 11.93 -7.99
C GLU A 152 33.25 13.20 -7.43
N SER A 153 32.04 13.53 -7.85
CA SER A 153 31.25 14.69 -7.40
C SER A 153 29.97 14.31 -6.66
N ALA A 154 29.93 13.10 -6.09
CA ALA A 154 28.72 12.55 -5.51
C ALA A 154 28.18 13.37 -4.31
N ILE A 155 29.07 14.01 -3.52
CA ILE A 155 28.72 14.88 -2.40
C ILE A 155 27.97 16.13 -2.92
N GLU A 156 28.55 16.81 -3.91
CA GLU A 156 27.96 18.01 -4.51
C GLU A 156 26.64 17.68 -5.24
N MET A 157 26.62 16.53 -5.91
CA MET A 157 25.43 16.06 -6.61
C MET A 157 24.32 15.69 -5.63
N THR A 158 24.61 15.05 -4.50
CA THR A 158 23.63 14.77 -3.45
C THR A 158 23.00 16.05 -2.93
N LYS A 159 23.81 17.07 -2.65
CA LYS A 159 23.29 18.38 -2.23
C LYS A 159 22.43 19.03 -3.32
N THR A 160 22.89 18.98 -4.57
CA THR A 160 22.15 19.53 -5.71
C THR A 160 20.81 18.84 -5.91
N ILE A 161 20.76 17.50 -5.76
CA ILE A 161 19.51 16.72 -5.82
C ILE A 161 18.53 17.24 -4.77
N ILE A 162 18.96 17.37 -3.51
CA ILE A 162 18.10 17.79 -2.41
C ILE A 162 17.60 19.22 -2.63
N ASP A 163 18.46 20.13 -3.05
CA ASP A 163 18.12 21.55 -3.28
C ASP A 163 17.11 21.70 -4.42
N LEU A 164 17.33 21.02 -5.56
CA LEU A 164 16.44 21.05 -6.72
C LEU A 164 15.08 20.39 -6.44
N VAL A 165 15.09 19.26 -5.75
CA VAL A 165 13.87 18.59 -5.31
C VAL A 165 13.07 19.50 -4.37
N GLY A 166 13.72 20.12 -3.38
CA GLY A 166 13.08 21.09 -2.49
C GLY A 166 12.50 22.28 -3.23
N LEU A 167 13.23 22.85 -4.21
CA LEU A 167 12.73 23.92 -5.05
C LEU A 167 11.48 23.50 -5.82
N SER A 168 11.50 22.34 -6.46
CA SER A 168 10.37 21.86 -7.25
C SER A 168 9.12 21.63 -6.41
N LEU A 169 9.27 21.09 -5.21
CA LEU A 169 8.16 20.87 -4.28
C LEU A 169 7.52 22.17 -3.78
N ARG A 170 8.34 23.18 -3.50
CA ARG A 170 7.86 24.51 -3.06
C ARG A 170 7.17 25.28 -4.19
N THR A 171 7.61 25.08 -5.44
CA THR A 171 7.05 25.78 -6.62
C THR A 171 5.89 25.04 -7.27
N SER A 172 5.73 23.75 -6.95
CA SER A 172 4.58 22.98 -7.46
C SER A 172 3.30 23.47 -6.77
N THR A 173 2.41 24.09 -7.54
CA THR A 173 1.06 24.42 -7.08
C THR A 173 0.33 23.11 -6.73
N PRO A 174 -0.40 23.04 -5.61
CA PRO A 174 -1.24 21.88 -5.34
C PRO A 174 -2.29 21.80 -6.47
N GLU A 175 -2.11 20.87 -7.41
CA GLU A 175 -3.17 20.55 -8.37
C GLU A 175 -4.43 20.19 -7.58
N ARG A 176 -5.59 20.66 -8.02
CA ARG A 176 -6.89 20.31 -7.46
C ARG A 176 -7.06 18.81 -7.51
N ASP A 177 -6.88 18.17 -6.37
CA ASP A 177 -6.67 16.74 -6.17
C ASP A 177 -7.96 15.90 -6.14
N ASP A 178 -9.15 16.52 -6.38
CA ASP A 178 -10.44 15.85 -6.20
C ASP A 178 -10.68 14.65 -7.13
N GLY A 179 -10.21 14.72 -8.38
CA GLY A 179 -10.34 13.61 -9.33
C GLY A 179 -9.36 12.46 -9.04
N ARG A 180 -8.13 12.78 -8.63
CA ARG A 180 -7.08 11.80 -8.28
C ARG A 180 -7.39 11.09 -6.96
N ARG A 181 -7.98 11.78 -5.97
CA ARG A 181 -8.46 11.17 -4.73
C ARG A 181 -9.54 10.11 -4.97
N ARG A 182 -10.49 10.37 -5.85
CA ARG A 182 -11.52 9.40 -6.23
C ARG A 182 -10.91 8.16 -6.87
N THR A 183 -9.92 8.32 -7.74
CA THR A 183 -9.26 7.23 -8.45
C THR A 183 -8.43 6.33 -7.53
N PHE A 184 -7.86 6.88 -6.43
CA PHE A 184 -7.11 6.10 -5.45
C PHE A 184 -8.01 5.27 -4.51
N ARG A 185 -9.20 5.77 -4.17
CA ARG A 185 -10.10 5.11 -3.19
C ARG A 185 -10.49 3.70 -3.60
N THR A 186 -10.74 3.48 -4.89
CA THR A 186 -11.12 2.15 -5.39
C THR A 186 -10.03 1.09 -5.18
N PRO A 187 -8.75 1.31 -5.54
CA PRO A 187 -7.68 0.36 -5.28
C PRO A 187 -7.40 0.13 -3.80
N LEU A 188 -7.37 1.19 -2.99
CA LEU A 188 -7.18 1.05 -1.55
C LEU A 188 -8.31 0.23 -0.92
N ARG A 189 -9.57 0.48 -1.35
CA ARG A 189 -10.70 -0.33 -0.92
C ARG A 189 -10.53 -1.79 -1.32
N GLN A 190 -10.09 -2.08 -2.55
CA GLN A 190 -9.82 -3.45 -3.00
C GLN A 190 -8.74 -4.12 -2.15
N SER A 191 -7.65 -3.41 -1.85
CA SER A 191 -6.59 -3.92 -0.98
C SER A 191 -7.08 -4.18 0.44
N VAL A 192 -7.91 -3.29 1.00
CA VAL A 192 -8.56 -3.48 2.31
C VAL A 192 -9.47 -4.70 2.29
N LEU A 193 -10.32 -4.85 1.27
CA LEU A 193 -11.22 -6.00 1.15
C LEU A 193 -10.45 -7.31 1.01
N ARG A 194 -9.38 -7.33 0.24
CA ARG A 194 -8.50 -8.50 0.11
C ARG A 194 -7.81 -8.84 1.42
N TYR A 195 -7.31 -7.85 2.15
CA TYR A 195 -6.74 -8.07 3.49
C TYR A 195 -7.76 -8.68 4.44
N VAL A 196 -8.98 -8.14 4.44
CA VAL A 196 -10.11 -8.70 5.21
C VAL A 196 -10.37 -10.14 4.80
N GLU A 197 -10.38 -10.45 3.50
CA GLU A 197 -10.60 -11.81 2.98
C GLU A 197 -9.52 -12.81 3.42
N LEU A 198 -8.30 -12.37 3.59
CA LEU A 198 -7.19 -13.21 4.07
C LEU A 198 -7.15 -13.35 5.59
N ASN A 199 -7.79 -12.45 6.33
CA ASN A 199 -7.67 -12.35 7.79
C ASN A 199 -9.01 -12.38 8.54
N PHE A 200 -10.15 -12.58 7.88
CA PHE A 200 -11.48 -12.53 8.53
C PHE A 200 -11.66 -13.52 9.67
N ALA A 201 -10.94 -14.66 9.63
CA ALA A 201 -11.00 -15.70 10.66
C ALA A 201 -10.24 -15.33 11.94
N ASP A 202 -9.39 -14.30 11.92
CA ASP A 202 -8.72 -13.77 13.11
C ASP A 202 -9.77 -13.06 14.01
N PRO A 203 -10.00 -13.56 15.25
CA PRO A 203 -10.95 -12.94 16.17
C PRO A 203 -10.61 -11.47 16.50
N GLU A 204 -9.32 -11.13 16.46
CA GLU A 204 -8.79 -9.82 16.80
C GLU A 204 -8.79 -8.82 15.62
N ILE A 205 -9.35 -9.20 14.47
CA ILE A 205 -9.44 -8.27 13.34
C ILE A 205 -10.40 -7.12 13.69
N ALA A 206 -9.84 -5.91 13.69
CA ALA A 206 -10.56 -4.69 14.06
C ALA A 206 -10.26 -3.55 13.09
N PRO A 207 -11.15 -2.56 12.93
CA PRO A 207 -10.92 -1.41 12.05
C PRO A 207 -9.59 -0.69 12.33
N ALA A 208 -9.23 -0.52 13.61
CA ALA A 208 -7.98 0.13 14.00
C ALA A 208 -6.74 -0.64 13.52
N ARG A 209 -6.78 -1.98 13.59
CA ARG A 209 -5.68 -2.83 13.14
C ARG A 209 -5.51 -2.79 11.61
N VAL A 210 -6.63 -2.82 10.88
CA VAL A 210 -6.62 -2.71 9.42
C VAL A 210 -6.18 -1.31 8.98
N ALA A 211 -6.70 -0.27 9.61
CA ALA A 211 -6.29 1.10 9.34
C ALA A 211 -4.79 1.30 9.56
N ALA A 212 -4.24 0.79 10.67
CA ALA A 212 -2.80 0.84 10.97
C ALA A 212 -1.97 0.03 9.95
N HIS A 213 -2.49 -1.09 9.44
CA HIS A 213 -1.82 -1.88 8.41
C HIS A 213 -1.63 -1.08 7.12
N PHE A 214 -2.66 -0.35 6.69
CA PHE A 214 -2.64 0.45 5.47
C PHE A 214 -2.17 1.90 5.68
N GLY A 215 -1.74 2.29 6.87
CA GLY A 215 -1.27 3.64 7.17
C GLY A 215 -2.35 4.72 7.04
N VAL A 216 -3.61 4.36 7.30
CA VAL A 216 -4.75 5.28 7.25
C VAL A 216 -5.36 5.47 8.63
N SER A 217 -6.08 6.57 8.84
CA SER A 217 -6.89 6.73 10.05
C SER A 217 -8.11 5.80 10.01
N THR A 218 -8.56 5.34 11.19
CA THR A 218 -9.79 4.53 11.30
C THR A 218 -11.00 5.26 10.71
N ARG A 219 -11.07 6.58 10.88
CA ARG A 219 -12.10 7.42 10.28
C ARG A 219 -12.08 7.36 8.75
N TYR A 220 -10.87 7.41 8.16
CA TYR A 220 -10.73 7.30 6.71
C TYR A 220 -11.12 5.91 6.19
N LEU A 221 -10.74 4.85 6.90
CA LEU A 221 -11.15 3.47 6.58
C LEU A 221 -12.68 3.33 6.58
N HIS A 222 -13.37 3.83 7.61
CA HIS A 222 -14.83 3.81 7.66
C HIS A 222 -15.44 4.57 6.47
N LYS A 223 -14.98 5.80 6.20
CA LYS A 223 -15.47 6.59 5.06
C LYS A 223 -15.26 5.87 3.72
N LEU A 224 -14.10 5.20 3.54
CA LEU A 224 -13.78 4.43 2.33
C LEU A 224 -14.77 3.27 2.07
N LEU A 225 -15.23 2.62 3.13
CA LEU A 225 -16.20 1.51 3.05
C LEU A 225 -17.64 2.01 2.93
N GLU A 226 -18.02 3.03 3.70
CA GLU A 226 -19.37 3.62 3.70
C GLU A 226 -19.76 4.25 2.36
N GLU A 227 -18.82 4.78 1.60
CA GLU A 227 -19.09 5.30 0.23
C GLU A 227 -19.68 4.24 -0.72
N HIS A 228 -19.57 2.96 -0.37
CA HIS A 228 -20.14 1.83 -1.10
C HIS A 228 -21.29 1.15 -0.33
N GLY A 229 -21.80 1.80 0.72
CA GLY A 229 -22.95 1.31 1.49
C GLY A 229 -22.63 0.18 2.46
N GLU A 230 -21.35 -0.10 2.76
CA GLU A 230 -20.94 -1.21 3.62
C GLU A 230 -20.16 -0.70 4.84
N THR A 231 -20.41 -1.29 6.00
CA THR A 231 -19.57 -1.07 7.18
C THR A 231 -18.55 -2.20 7.32
N PHE A 232 -17.41 -1.92 7.97
CA PHE A 232 -16.39 -2.93 8.26
C PHE A 232 -16.96 -4.18 8.95
N GLY A 233 -17.83 -3.98 9.94
CA GLY A 233 -18.47 -5.08 10.65
C GLY A 233 -19.38 -5.94 9.75
N GLN A 234 -20.10 -5.33 8.81
CA GLN A 234 -20.93 -6.04 7.84
C GLN A 234 -20.08 -6.88 6.88
N ILE A 235 -18.95 -6.33 6.40
CA ILE A 235 -18.04 -7.04 5.51
C ILE A 235 -17.46 -8.28 6.20
N ILE A 236 -16.92 -8.12 7.43
CA ILE A 236 -16.37 -9.25 8.22
C ILE A 236 -17.44 -10.29 8.48
N LEU A 237 -18.63 -9.86 8.91
CA LEU A 237 -19.72 -10.78 9.22
C LEU A 237 -20.13 -11.59 7.99
N ALA A 238 -20.34 -10.94 6.85
CA ALA A 238 -20.70 -11.62 5.60
C ALA A 238 -19.65 -12.66 5.21
N LYS A 239 -18.36 -12.30 5.22
CA LYS A 239 -17.25 -13.22 4.88
C LYS A 239 -17.18 -14.43 5.83
N ARG A 240 -17.33 -14.21 7.14
CA ARG A 240 -17.37 -15.29 8.12
C ARG A 240 -18.55 -16.24 7.89
N LEU A 241 -19.74 -15.70 7.61
CA LEU A 241 -20.94 -16.50 7.36
C LEU A 241 -20.83 -17.30 6.06
N GLU A 242 -20.38 -16.69 4.96
CA GLU A 242 -20.14 -17.36 3.68
C GLU A 242 -19.14 -18.52 3.81
N ARG A 243 -18.02 -18.25 4.50
CA ARG A 243 -17.00 -19.26 4.73
C ARG A 243 -17.53 -20.41 5.58
N CYS A 244 -18.26 -20.09 6.66
CA CYS A 244 -18.87 -21.11 7.52
C CYS A 244 -19.89 -21.98 6.74
N ALA A 245 -20.72 -21.37 5.90
CA ALA A 245 -21.64 -22.11 5.03
C ALA A 245 -20.88 -23.06 4.07
N CYS A 246 -19.75 -22.60 3.52
CA CYS A 246 -18.88 -23.45 2.69
C CYS A 246 -18.30 -24.65 3.47
N GLU A 247 -17.82 -24.43 4.70
CA GLU A 247 -17.30 -25.53 5.57
C GLU A 247 -18.39 -26.53 5.94
N LEU A 248 -19.60 -26.03 6.26
CA LEU A 248 -20.76 -26.91 6.58
C LEU A 248 -21.21 -27.73 5.38
N ARG A 249 -21.16 -27.18 4.16
CA ARG A 249 -21.48 -27.87 2.91
C ARG A 249 -20.48 -28.96 2.60
N LYS A 250 -19.19 -28.67 2.73
CA LYS A 250 -18.11 -29.65 2.46
C LYS A 250 -18.03 -30.78 3.48
N GLY A 251 -18.70 -30.67 4.61
CA GLY A 251 -18.63 -31.64 5.68
C GLY A 251 -17.24 -31.77 6.33
N THR A 252 -16.37 -30.79 6.16
CA THR A 252 -14.99 -30.78 6.67
C THR A 252 -14.91 -30.61 8.18
N CYS A 253 -15.98 -30.13 8.81
CA CYS A 253 -16.06 -29.92 10.26
C CYS A 253 -16.95 -30.98 10.91
N LEU A 254 -16.53 -31.51 12.07
CA LEU A 254 -17.28 -32.49 12.85
C LEU A 254 -18.57 -31.89 13.43
N THR A 255 -18.51 -30.62 13.86
CA THR A 255 -19.65 -29.93 14.49
C THR A 255 -19.87 -28.53 13.88
N VAL A 256 -21.09 -28.01 14.03
CA VAL A 256 -21.45 -26.64 13.67
C VAL A 256 -20.63 -25.61 14.47
N SER A 257 -20.35 -25.95 15.75
CA SER A 257 -19.53 -25.08 16.61
C SER A 257 -18.09 -25.01 16.13
N GLU A 258 -17.51 -26.10 15.70
CA GLU A 258 -16.17 -26.12 15.14
C GLU A 258 -16.08 -25.28 13.87
N ALA A 259 -17.04 -25.39 12.96
CA ALA A 259 -17.12 -24.57 11.77
C ALA A 259 -17.18 -23.07 12.11
N ALA A 260 -17.99 -22.69 13.09
CA ALA A 260 -18.12 -21.31 13.53
C ALA A 260 -16.80 -20.76 14.14
N PHE A 261 -16.14 -21.54 15.01
CA PHE A 261 -14.87 -21.13 15.62
C PHE A 261 -13.75 -20.97 14.57
N ARG A 262 -13.64 -21.88 13.61
CA ARG A 262 -12.67 -21.77 12.52
C ARG A 262 -12.89 -20.53 11.64
N CYS A 263 -14.13 -20.04 11.57
CA CYS A 263 -14.49 -18.83 10.85
C CYS A 263 -14.40 -17.55 11.71
N GLY A 264 -13.89 -17.63 12.95
CA GLY A 264 -13.64 -16.48 13.82
C GLY A 264 -14.85 -16.03 14.64
N PHE A 265 -15.87 -16.87 14.83
CA PHE A 265 -16.96 -16.60 15.76
C PHE A 265 -16.62 -17.10 17.15
N ASN A 266 -16.69 -16.20 18.15
CA ASN A 266 -16.46 -16.55 19.57
C ASN A 266 -17.77 -16.71 20.36
N ASP A 267 -18.91 -16.25 19.81
CA ASP A 267 -20.25 -16.36 20.43
C ASP A 267 -21.17 -17.18 19.51
N MET A 268 -21.54 -18.36 19.98
CA MET A 268 -22.41 -19.28 19.24
C MET A 268 -23.84 -18.82 19.13
N SER A 269 -24.33 -18.07 20.13
CA SER A 269 -25.68 -17.51 20.11
C SER A 269 -25.78 -16.39 19.08
N TYR A 270 -24.77 -15.52 19.03
CA TYR A 270 -24.66 -14.48 17.98
C TYR A 270 -24.53 -15.09 16.61
N PHE A 271 -23.63 -16.08 16.43
CA PHE A 271 -23.46 -16.83 15.17
C PHE A 271 -24.77 -17.40 14.65
N SER A 272 -25.49 -18.15 15.49
CA SER A 272 -26.72 -18.83 15.06
C SER A 272 -27.80 -17.85 14.61
N ARG A 273 -27.97 -16.71 15.32
CA ARG A 273 -28.88 -15.63 14.92
C ARG A 273 -28.46 -14.95 13.62
N ALA A 274 -27.17 -14.62 13.48
CA ALA A 274 -26.63 -13.98 12.29
C ALA A 274 -26.72 -14.90 11.06
N PHE A 275 -26.40 -16.18 11.21
CA PHE A 275 -26.51 -17.19 10.15
C PHE A 275 -27.94 -17.34 9.66
N ARG A 276 -28.91 -17.53 10.60
CA ARG A 276 -30.32 -17.64 10.24
C ARG A 276 -30.85 -16.38 9.55
N ARG A 277 -30.43 -15.19 10.00
CA ARG A 277 -30.80 -13.92 9.36
C ARG A 277 -30.25 -13.82 7.93
N HIS A 278 -29.06 -14.36 7.67
CA HIS A 278 -28.38 -14.26 6.38
C HIS A 278 -28.85 -15.32 5.39
N PHE A 279 -29.02 -16.58 5.82
CA PHE A 279 -29.36 -17.71 4.96
C PHE A 279 -30.82 -18.18 5.09
N GLY A 280 -31.61 -17.62 6.00
CA GLY A 280 -33.02 -17.97 6.22
C GLY A 280 -33.24 -19.23 7.09
N VAL A 281 -32.22 -20.08 7.24
CA VAL A 281 -32.29 -21.37 7.97
C VAL A 281 -31.24 -21.45 9.07
N SER A 282 -31.43 -22.32 10.06
CA SER A 282 -30.41 -22.50 11.09
C SER A 282 -29.15 -23.18 10.54
N PRO A 283 -27.96 -23.00 11.15
CA PRO A 283 -26.73 -23.67 10.71
C PRO A 283 -26.84 -25.20 10.68
N ARG A 284 -27.63 -25.77 11.60
CA ARG A 284 -27.89 -27.25 11.68
C ARG A 284 -28.75 -27.73 10.52
N ASP A 285 -29.83 -27.00 10.21
CA ASP A 285 -30.72 -27.34 9.11
C ASP A 285 -30.01 -27.16 7.78
N TYR A 286 -29.26 -26.06 7.61
CA TYR A 286 -28.42 -25.81 6.43
C TYR A 286 -27.47 -26.99 6.16
N ARG A 287 -26.73 -27.44 7.19
CA ARG A 287 -25.83 -28.59 7.07
C ARG A 287 -26.57 -29.85 6.65
N ARG A 288 -27.75 -30.15 7.25
CA ARG A 288 -28.54 -31.32 6.95
C ARG A 288 -29.04 -31.32 5.51
N GLU A 289 -29.56 -30.21 5.04
CA GLU A 289 -30.08 -30.05 3.68
C GLU A 289 -28.98 -30.20 2.61
N GLU A 290 -27.80 -29.66 2.86
CA GLU A 290 -26.68 -29.79 1.94
C GLU A 290 -26.00 -31.16 1.90
N GLN A 291 -26.11 -31.95 2.97
CA GLN A 291 -25.64 -33.35 3.03
C GLN A 291 -26.60 -34.34 2.39
N GLN A 292 -27.85 -33.95 2.13
CA GLN A 292 -28.85 -34.75 1.46
C GLN A 292 -28.94 -34.53 -0.06
N ARG A 293 -28.22 -33.54 -0.57
CA ARG A 293 -28.08 -33.21 -2.00
C ARG A 293 -26.90 -33.91 -2.62
#